data_748f1893d3044435a850bc8321b7ca43
#
_entry.id   748f1893d3044435a850bc8321b7ca43
#
_cell.length_a   1.000
_cell.length_b   1.000
_cell.length_c   1.000
_cell.angle_alpha   90.00
_cell.angle_beta   90.00
_cell.angle_gamma   90.00
#
_symmetry.space_group_name_H-M   'P 1'
#
loop_
_entity.id
_entity.type
_entity.pdbx_description
1 polymer ?
#
loop_
_entity_poly.entity_id
_entity_poly.type
_entity_poly.pdbx_seq_one_letter_code
_entity_poly.pdbx_strand_id
1 'polypeptide(L)'
;MRRKIALDVGDKTIGVALSDELGITGQGLITIERIGIKKDTGKVVELIKEYDCDTVVIGLPLNLNGTDSIQTEKVREFRTKLENKMRSSALADVEIVWQDERFTTKLAENVLIAGNVRREDRKKYVDKQAAVIIMQSYLDSKGSIL
;
A
#
# COMPACT_ATOMS: atom_id res chain seq x y z
N MET A 1 0.68 -18.76 9.58
CA MET A 1 1.00 -17.34 9.79
C MET A 1 0.15 -16.48 8.87
N ARG A 2 -0.30 -15.37 9.39
CA ARG A 2 -1.15 -14.46 8.62
C ARG A 2 -0.30 -13.56 7.73
N ARG A 3 -0.90 -13.11 6.64
CA ARG A 3 -0.22 -12.23 5.68
C ARG A 3 -0.33 -10.76 6.07
N LYS A 4 0.46 -9.93 5.40
CA LYS A 4 0.39 -8.48 5.49
C LYS A 4 -0.01 -7.93 4.12
N ILE A 5 -0.76 -6.83 4.10
CA ILE A 5 -1.19 -6.18 2.87
C ILE A 5 -0.65 -4.75 2.87
N ALA A 6 -0.08 -4.33 1.75
CA ALA A 6 0.43 -2.98 1.57
C ALA A 6 -0.42 -2.21 0.57
N LEU A 7 -0.63 -0.94 0.87
CA LEU A 7 -1.44 -0.04 0.04
C LEU A 7 -0.63 1.19 -0.35
N ASP A 8 -0.65 1.49 -1.64
CA ASP A 8 -0.20 2.77 -2.19
C ASP A 8 -1.44 3.53 -2.64
N VAL A 9 -1.88 4.48 -1.80
CA VAL A 9 -3.16 5.18 -2.00
C VAL A 9 -2.96 6.43 -2.86
N GLY A 10 -3.36 6.35 -4.13
CA GLY A 10 -3.34 7.48 -5.05
C GLY A 10 -4.72 8.11 -5.23
N ASP A 11 -4.80 9.16 -6.04
CA ASP A 11 -6.06 9.84 -6.34
C ASP A 11 -6.99 9.00 -7.21
N LYS A 12 -6.44 8.24 -8.13
CA LYS A 12 -7.21 7.47 -9.12
C LYS A 12 -7.16 5.98 -8.86
N THR A 13 -6.09 5.50 -8.26
CA THR A 13 -5.86 4.06 -8.05
C THR A 13 -5.26 3.81 -6.68
N ILE A 14 -5.44 2.57 -6.20
CA ILE A 14 -4.75 2.06 -5.03
C ILE A 14 -3.97 0.83 -5.46
N GLY A 15 -2.65 0.91 -5.42
CA GLY A 15 -1.79 -0.24 -5.64
C GLY A 15 -1.82 -1.15 -4.41
N VAL A 16 -1.94 -2.45 -4.62
CA VAL A 16 -2.04 -3.43 -3.53
C VAL A 16 -0.99 -4.51 -3.70
N ALA A 17 -0.25 -4.79 -2.64
CA ALA A 17 0.70 -5.89 -2.57
C ALA A 17 0.44 -6.74 -1.34
N LEU A 18 0.82 -8.00 -1.40
CA LEU A 18 0.74 -8.94 -0.28
C LEU A 18 2.13 -9.44 0.10
N SER A 19 2.32 -9.75 1.37
CA SER A 19 3.47 -10.54 1.76
C SER A 19 3.19 -12.02 1.54
N ASP A 20 4.25 -12.83 1.45
CA ASP A 20 4.10 -14.26 1.56
C ASP A 20 3.75 -14.64 3.01
N GLU A 21 3.39 -15.90 3.24
CA GLU A 21 3.01 -16.36 4.57
C GLU A 21 4.17 -16.28 5.57
N LEU A 22 5.41 -16.36 5.10
CA LEU A 22 6.60 -16.29 5.93
C LEU A 22 7.04 -14.85 6.23
N GLY A 23 6.44 -13.85 5.55
CA GLY A 23 6.79 -12.46 5.76
C GLY A 23 8.17 -12.07 5.21
N ILE A 24 8.64 -12.73 4.16
CA ILE A 24 9.95 -12.51 3.56
C ILE A 24 9.88 -11.62 2.33
N THR A 25 8.90 -11.86 1.45
CA THR A 25 8.79 -11.17 0.17
C THR A 25 7.45 -10.49 -0.01
N GLY A 26 7.46 -9.35 -0.71
CA GLY A 26 6.24 -8.66 -1.15
C GLY A 26 5.95 -8.98 -2.61
N GLN A 27 4.67 -9.19 -2.93
CA GLN A 27 4.21 -9.49 -4.28
C GLN A 27 3.04 -8.61 -4.65
N GLY A 28 3.04 -8.08 -5.88
CA GLY A 28 1.91 -7.29 -6.37
C GLY A 28 0.66 -8.14 -6.51
N LEU A 29 -0.46 -7.62 -6.01
CA LEU A 29 -1.74 -8.32 -6.07
C LEU A 29 -2.64 -7.73 -7.15
N ILE A 30 -3.13 -6.52 -6.95
CA ILE A 30 -4.02 -5.82 -7.89
C ILE A 30 -3.80 -4.31 -7.80
N THR A 31 -4.36 -3.61 -8.77
CA THR A 31 -4.55 -2.16 -8.70
C THR A 31 -6.04 -1.89 -8.67
N ILE A 32 -6.51 -1.24 -7.62
CA ILE A 32 -7.93 -0.89 -7.46
C ILE A 32 -8.17 0.46 -8.14
N GLU A 33 -9.13 0.51 -9.06
CA GLU A 33 -9.60 1.79 -9.61
C GLU A 33 -10.55 2.44 -8.61
N ARG A 34 -10.28 3.69 -8.25
CA ARG A 34 -11.05 4.38 -7.23
C ARG A 34 -12.37 4.89 -7.79
N ILE A 35 -13.45 4.62 -7.05
CA ILE A 35 -14.81 5.05 -7.40
C ILE A 35 -15.50 5.79 -6.25
N GLY A 36 -14.85 5.92 -5.12
CA GLY A 36 -15.36 6.60 -3.93
C GLY A 36 -14.78 5.97 -2.67
N ILE A 37 -14.46 6.78 -1.69
CA ILE A 37 -13.72 6.32 -0.49
C ILE A 37 -14.45 5.20 0.26
N LYS A 38 -15.77 5.23 0.29
CA LYS A 38 -16.58 4.21 0.96
C LYS A 38 -16.45 2.85 0.28
N LYS A 39 -16.56 2.82 -1.05
CA LYS A 39 -16.42 1.59 -1.84
C LYS A 39 -14.97 1.13 -1.89
N ASP A 40 -14.04 2.07 -1.99
CA ASP A 40 -12.61 1.77 -2.03
C ASP A 40 -12.15 1.10 -0.73
N THR A 41 -12.53 1.64 0.42
CA THR A 41 -12.22 1.02 1.71
C THR A 41 -12.92 -0.32 1.89
N GLY A 42 -14.14 -0.46 1.34
CA GLY A 42 -14.86 -1.73 1.32
C GLY A 42 -14.10 -2.83 0.58
N LYS A 43 -13.52 -2.49 -0.57
CA LYS A 43 -12.69 -3.44 -1.34
C LYS A 43 -11.44 -3.85 -0.57
N VAL A 44 -10.78 -2.91 0.10
CA VAL A 44 -9.62 -3.22 0.93
C VAL A 44 -10.01 -4.18 2.07
N VAL A 45 -11.14 -3.93 2.72
CA VAL A 45 -11.64 -4.82 3.78
C VAL A 45 -11.90 -6.23 3.25
N GLU A 46 -12.48 -6.36 2.06
CA GLU A 46 -12.68 -7.65 1.42
C GLU A 46 -11.37 -8.40 1.20
N LEU A 47 -10.33 -7.69 0.73
CA LEU A 47 -9.01 -8.29 0.50
C LEU A 47 -8.35 -8.71 1.82
N ILE A 48 -8.47 -7.91 2.88
CA ILE A 48 -7.95 -8.26 4.20
C ILE A 48 -8.56 -9.58 4.69
N LYS A 49 -9.86 -9.75 4.51
CA LYS A 49 -10.55 -10.97 4.89
C LYS A 49 -10.18 -12.15 4.00
N GLU A 50 -10.16 -11.93 2.68
CA GLU A 50 -9.88 -12.97 1.70
C GLU A 50 -8.50 -13.59 1.91
N TYR A 51 -7.51 -12.76 2.18
CA TYR A 51 -6.11 -13.22 2.35
C TYR A 51 -5.69 -13.37 3.81
N ASP A 52 -6.62 -13.22 4.74
CA ASP A 52 -6.38 -13.35 6.18
C ASP A 52 -5.18 -12.53 6.65
N CYS A 53 -5.25 -11.21 6.41
CA CYS A 53 -4.17 -10.31 6.77
C CYS A 53 -4.26 -9.86 8.22
N ASP A 54 -3.13 -9.79 8.91
CA ASP A 54 -3.06 -9.29 10.29
C ASP A 54 -2.55 -7.86 10.37
N THR A 55 -1.97 -7.35 9.29
CA THR A 55 -1.36 -6.01 9.25
C THR A 55 -1.63 -5.36 7.91
N VAL A 56 -2.01 -4.08 7.95
CA VAL A 56 -2.14 -3.22 6.78
C VAL A 56 -1.00 -2.20 6.84
N VAL A 57 -0.17 -2.19 5.80
CA VAL A 57 0.94 -1.23 5.67
C VAL A 57 0.53 -0.18 4.66
N ILE A 58 0.41 1.07 5.09
CA ILE A 58 0.01 2.16 4.19
C ILE A 58 1.23 3.06 3.95
N GLY A 59 1.56 3.28 2.68
CA GLY A 59 2.62 4.20 2.30
C GLY A 59 2.25 5.63 2.70
N LEU A 60 3.18 6.34 3.32
CA LEU A 60 2.98 7.71 3.75
C LEU A 60 3.77 8.65 2.83
N PRO A 61 3.09 9.36 1.90
CA PRO A 61 3.76 10.22 0.92
C PRO A 61 4.10 11.58 1.50
N LEU A 62 5.24 11.67 2.16
CA LEU A 62 5.73 12.91 2.75
C LEU A 62 6.51 13.72 1.71
N ASN A 63 6.61 15.04 1.94
CA ASN A 63 7.58 15.86 1.25
C ASN A 63 9.00 15.40 1.59
N LEU A 64 9.98 15.74 0.76
CA LEU A 64 11.37 15.31 0.97
C LEU A 64 11.94 15.72 2.32
N ASN A 65 11.47 16.86 2.87
CA ASN A 65 11.87 17.33 4.20
C ASN A 65 11.09 16.71 5.37
N GLY A 66 10.23 15.72 5.08
CA GLY A 66 9.45 15.02 6.10
C GLY A 66 8.14 15.68 6.50
N THR A 67 7.76 16.81 5.86
CA THR A 67 6.48 17.48 6.16
C THR A 67 5.35 16.90 5.32
N ASP A 68 4.11 17.10 5.79
CA ASP A 68 2.91 16.64 5.07
C ASP A 68 2.70 17.44 3.78
N SER A 69 2.29 16.73 2.72
CA SER A 69 1.82 17.32 1.48
C SER A 69 0.29 17.23 1.42
N ILE A 70 -0.31 17.76 0.36
CA ILE A 70 -1.75 17.59 0.12
C ILE A 70 -2.09 16.11 0.01
N GLN A 71 -1.24 15.34 -0.67
CA GLN A 71 -1.43 13.89 -0.82
C GLN A 71 -1.34 13.16 0.52
N THR A 72 -0.46 13.59 1.41
CA THR A 72 -0.35 13.02 2.75
C THR A 72 -1.68 13.12 3.51
N GLU A 73 -2.32 14.29 3.46
CA GLU A 73 -3.60 14.51 4.12
C GLU A 73 -4.70 13.61 3.57
N LYS A 74 -4.73 13.42 2.25
CA LYS A 74 -5.68 12.51 1.60
C LYS A 74 -5.50 11.07 2.06
N VAL A 75 -4.26 10.63 2.19
CA VAL A 75 -3.95 9.27 2.66
C VAL A 75 -4.31 9.10 4.12
N ARG A 76 -4.09 10.11 4.95
CA ARG A 76 -4.51 10.07 6.36
C ARG A 76 -6.03 9.96 6.48
N GLU A 77 -6.78 10.68 5.66
CA GLU A 77 -8.23 10.56 5.61
C GLU A 77 -8.66 9.15 5.20
N PHE A 78 -8.01 8.60 4.18
CA PHE A 78 -8.27 7.23 3.75
C PHE A 78 -8.07 6.24 4.91
N ARG A 79 -6.97 6.37 5.63
CA ARG A 79 -6.70 5.52 6.80
C ARG A 79 -7.81 5.62 7.85
N THR A 80 -8.26 6.83 8.16
CA THR A 80 -9.34 7.02 9.14
C THR A 80 -10.61 6.30 8.72
N LYS A 81 -11.00 6.44 7.45
CA LYS A 81 -12.19 5.75 6.91
C LYS A 81 -12.01 4.24 6.90
N LEU A 82 -10.81 3.77 6.56
CA LEU A 82 -10.49 2.35 6.57
C LEU A 82 -10.57 1.78 7.98
N GLU A 83 -10.00 2.46 8.97
CA GLU A 83 -10.07 2.04 10.37
C GLU A 83 -11.51 1.88 10.84
N ASN A 84 -12.37 2.86 10.53
CA ASN A 84 -13.78 2.81 10.90
C ASN A 84 -14.48 1.61 10.25
N LYS A 85 -14.20 1.37 8.97
CA LYS A 85 -14.77 0.24 8.24
C LYS A 85 -14.30 -1.10 8.81
N MET A 86 -13.04 -1.19 9.16
CA MET A 86 -12.46 -2.40 9.74
C MET A 86 -13.11 -2.72 11.09
N ARG A 87 -13.33 -1.73 11.95
CA ARG A 87 -14.00 -1.94 13.24
C ARG A 87 -15.41 -2.48 13.05
N SER A 88 -16.16 -1.96 12.08
CA SER A 88 -17.52 -2.41 11.81
C SER A 88 -17.57 -3.75 11.05
N SER A 89 -16.43 -4.27 10.63
CA SER A 89 -16.32 -5.51 9.86
C SER A 89 -15.60 -6.62 10.61
N ALA A 90 -15.51 -6.51 11.94
CA ALA A 90 -14.87 -7.49 12.83
C ALA A 90 -13.35 -7.64 12.55
N LEU A 91 -12.70 -6.58 12.11
CA LEU A 91 -11.25 -6.54 11.85
C LEU A 91 -10.50 -5.61 12.83
N ALA A 92 -11.04 -5.40 14.02
CA ALA A 92 -10.43 -4.50 15.01
C ALA A 92 -9.06 -4.99 15.51
N ASP A 93 -8.77 -6.28 15.36
CA ASP A 93 -7.49 -6.89 15.73
C ASP A 93 -6.40 -6.72 14.66
N VAL A 94 -6.75 -6.23 13.47
CA VAL A 94 -5.79 -6.00 12.39
C VAL A 94 -5.10 -4.66 12.62
N GLU A 95 -3.77 -4.70 12.65
CA GLU A 95 -2.95 -3.51 12.88
C GLU A 95 -2.79 -2.70 11.58
N ILE A 96 -2.79 -1.37 11.67
CA ILE A 96 -2.47 -0.49 10.55
C ILE A 96 -1.18 0.25 10.90
N VAL A 97 -0.20 0.19 10.03
CA VAL A 97 1.10 0.86 10.22
C VAL A 97 1.41 1.75 9.02
N TRP A 98 2.18 2.81 9.28
CA TRP A 98 2.70 3.68 8.24
C TRP A 98 4.07 3.21 7.77
N GLN A 99 4.32 3.37 6.48
CA GLN A 99 5.64 3.20 5.90
C GLN A 99 5.97 4.46 5.10
N ASP A 100 7.05 5.15 5.45
CA ASP A 100 7.51 6.32 4.72
C ASP A 100 7.87 5.90 3.30
N GLU A 101 7.21 6.52 2.30
CA GLU A 101 7.43 6.17 0.89
C GLU A 101 8.16 7.26 0.10
N ARG A 102 8.86 8.17 0.79
CA ARG A 102 9.69 9.14 0.08
C ARG A 102 10.63 8.41 -0.86
N PHE A 103 10.65 8.80 -2.14
CA PHE A 103 11.46 8.22 -3.22
C PHE A 103 11.03 6.86 -3.77
N THR A 104 10.09 6.13 -3.16
CA THR A 104 9.71 4.78 -3.62
C THR A 104 9.09 4.79 -5.01
N THR A 105 8.14 5.68 -5.27
CA THR A 105 7.49 5.81 -6.58
C THR A 105 8.50 6.20 -7.66
N LYS A 106 9.40 7.12 -7.35
CA LYS A 106 10.44 7.55 -8.28
C LYS A 106 11.39 6.40 -8.63
N LEU A 107 11.76 5.60 -7.65
CA LEU A 107 12.61 4.43 -7.86
C LEU A 107 11.92 3.40 -8.77
N ALA A 108 10.66 3.10 -8.50
CA ALA A 108 9.88 2.17 -9.32
C ALA A 108 9.76 2.68 -10.76
N GLU A 109 9.49 3.97 -10.96
CA GLU A 109 9.40 4.58 -12.28
C GLU A 109 10.71 4.50 -13.04
N ASN A 110 11.82 4.76 -12.39
CA ASN A 110 13.15 4.68 -13.03
C ASN A 110 13.46 3.26 -13.50
N VAL A 111 13.11 2.25 -12.72
CA VAL A 111 13.28 0.84 -13.11
C VAL A 111 12.45 0.51 -14.36
N LEU A 112 11.21 0.99 -14.43
CA LEU A 112 10.34 0.74 -15.58
C LEU A 112 10.80 1.48 -16.83
N ILE A 113 11.31 2.70 -16.71
CA ILE A 113 11.88 3.45 -17.83
C ILE A 113 13.09 2.70 -18.39
N ALA A 114 13.97 2.22 -17.53
CA ALA A 114 15.13 1.43 -17.93
C ALA A 114 14.71 0.13 -18.62
N GLY A 115 13.57 -0.46 -18.25
CA GLY A 115 13.00 -1.64 -18.88
C GLY A 115 12.23 -1.38 -20.17
N ASN A 116 12.18 -0.13 -20.64
CA ASN A 116 11.53 0.27 -21.89
C ASN A 116 10.03 -0.04 -21.94
N VAL A 117 9.33 0.15 -20.83
CA VAL A 117 7.89 -0.08 -20.71
C VAL A 117 7.13 1.15 -21.27
N ARG A 118 6.01 0.91 -21.95
CA ARG A 118 5.16 1.97 -22.51
C ARG A 118 4.66 2.91 -21.40
N ARG A 119 4.53 4.19 -21.73
CA ARG A 119 4.11 5.23 -20.77
C ARG A 119 2.76 4.93 -20.10
N GLU A 120 1.78 4.43 -20.85
CA GLU A 120 0.45 4.08 -20.33
C GLU A 120 0.52 2.89 -19.39
N ASP A 121 1.29 1.88 -19.78
CA ASP A 121 1.47 0.67 -18.97
C ASP A 121 2.33 0.97 -17.74
N ARG A 122 3.28 1.91 -17.85
CA ARG A 122 4.13 2.31 -16.73
C ARG A 122 3.33 2.78 -15.53
N LYS A 123 2.23 3.53 -15.75
CA LYS A 123 1.44 4.04 -14.64
C LYS A 123 0.84 2.91 -13.81
N LYS A 124 0.26 1.90 -14.46
CA LYS A 124 -0.29 0.73 -13.77
C LYS A 124 0.78 -0.06 -13.04
N TYR A 125 1.94 -0.23 -13.67
CA TYR A 125 3.07 -0.92 -13.06
C TYR A 125 3.65 -0.14 -11.89
N VAL A 126 3.75 1.19 -11.99
CA VAL A 126 4.26 2.04 -10.92
C VAL A 126 3.39 1.93 -9.69
N ASP A 127 2.06 2.00 -9.83
CA ASP A 127 1.14 1.90 -8.70
C ASP A 127 1.31 0.55 -7.97
N LYS A 128 1.36 -0.54 -8.73
CA LYS A 128 1.53 -1.88 -8.20
C LYS A 128 2.94 -2.09 -7.62
N GLN A 129 3.95 -1.61 -8.34
CA GLN A 129 5.34 -1.74 -7.94
C GLN A 129 5.66 -0.88 -6.71
N ALA A 130 5.05 0.29 -6.59
CA ALA A 130 5.18 1.12 -5.40
C ALA A 130 4.66 0.38 -4.17
N ALA A 131 3.53 -0.31 -4.28
CA ALA A 131 2.99 -1.12 -3.19
C ALA A 131 3.94 -2.28 -2.82
N VAL A 132 4.55 -2.92 -3.81
CA VAL A 132 5.55 -3.98 -3.57
C VAL A 132 6.76 -3.41 -2.82
N ILE A 133 7.25 -2.25 -3.22
CA ILE A 133 8.39 -1.59 -2.56
C ILE A 133 8.03 -1.21 -1.13
N ILE A 134 6.83 -0.67 -0.90
CA ILE A 134 6.33 -0.36 0.44
C ILE A 134 6.34 -1.62 1.30
N MET A 135 5.79 -2.71 0.78
CA MET A 135 5.75 -3.99 1.50
C MET A 135 7.16 -4.50 1.80
N GLN A 136 8.02 -4.53 0.81
CA GLN A 136 9.38 -5.04 0.98
C GLN A 136 10.18 -4.20 1.98
N SER A 137 10.05 -2.87 1.92
CA SER A 137 10.70 -1.97 2.87
C SER A 137 10.23 -2.24 4.30
N TYR A 138 8.94 -2.47 4.48
CA TYR A 138 8.39 -2.81 5.78
C TYR A 138 8.93 -4.14 6.30
N LEU A 139 8.92 -5.18 5.46
CA LEU A 139 9.38 -6.51 5.84
C LEU A 139 10.88 -6.50 6.15
N ASP A 140 11.69 -5.80 5.36
CA ASP A 140 13.12 -5.71 5.57
C ASP A 140 13.46 -4.98 6.86
N SER A 141 12.73 -3.92 7.20
CA SER A 141 12.95 -3.19 8.46
C SER A 141 12.59 -4.04 9.68
N LYS A 142 11.58 -4.91 9.57
CA LYS A 142 11.23 -5.86 10.63
C LYS A 142 12.29 -6.94 10.76
N GLY A 143 12.80 -7.45 9.64
CA GLY A 143 13.84 -8.48 9.62
C GLY A 143 15.18 -7.98 10.18
N SER A 144 15.50 -6.70 9.98
CA SER A 144 16.77 -6.13 10.44
C SER A 144 16.86 -5.94 11.96
N ILE A 145 15.77 -6.11 12.68
CA ILE A 145 15.75 -6.01 14.15
C ILE A 145 16.33 -7.26 14.81
N LEU A 146 16.46 -8.31 14.03
CA LEU A 146 17.09 -9.53 14.51
C LEU A 146 18.60 -9.43 14.50
#